data_67314c0c6f1c828cb15d1f2cfe8592ae
#
_entry.id   67314c0c6f1c828cb15d1f2cfe8592ae
#
_cell.length_a   1.000
_cell.length_b   1.000
_cell.length_c   1.000
_cell.angle_alpha   90.00
_cell.angle_beta   90.00
_cell.angle_gamma   90.00
#
_symmetry.space_group_name_H-M   'P 1'
#
loop_
_entity.id
_entity.type
_entity.pdbx_description
1 polymer ?
#
loop_
_entity_poly.entity_id
_entity_poly.type
_entity_poly.pdbx_seq_one_letter_code
_entity_poly.pdbx_strand_id
1 'polypeptide(L)'
;PSKPISLNLMINDEIEYRFINSGHVLGGAMLELWITKPNNSKIHLVYSSDMGSNHNNQFQYYVPPRDQVSKCNYFISEGTYNNSERSWTKKQAIEEREELKSEIKNYLCSGKEILFSAFSFGRLQNIICMLYDFYGKEEWFKDIPVIIDGVLLHKINSDYLNVLEGEEKEHFQRVLNWSNLKCNKDYTGT
;
A
#
# COMPACT_ATOMS: atom_id res chain seq x y z
N PRO A 1 -5.76 11.11 1.60
CA PRO A 1 -5.73 10.36 0.35
C PRO A 1 -6.91 10.77 -0.52
N SER A 2 -6.60 11.23 -1.75
CA SER A 2 -7.65 11.47 -2.73
C SER A 2 -8.45 10.18 -2.88
N LYS A 3 -9.72 10.20 -2.45
CA LYS A 3 -10.64 9.09 -2.73
C LYS A 3 -10.60 8.85 -4.23
N PRO A 4 -10.49 7.60 -4.70
CA PRO A 4 -10.68 7.33 -6.11
C PRO A 4 -11.99 7.98 -6.52
N ILE A 5 -11.97 8.72 -7.62
CA ILE A 5 -13.16 9.39 -8.13
C ILE A 5 -14.14 8.26 -8.47
N SER A 6 -15.10 8.03 -7.59
CA SER A 6 -16.15 7.03 -7.77
C SER A 6 -17.20 7.54 -8.77
N LEU A 7 -16.73 7.96 -9.95
CA LEU A 7 -17.61 8.28 -11.06
C LEU A 7 -18.05 6.97 -11.70
N ASN A 8 -19.37 6.82 -11.81
CA ASN A 8 -19.91 5.78 -12.66
C ASN A 8 -19.63 6.17 -14.12
N LEU A 9 -18.88 5.33 -14.80
CA LEU A 9 -18.52 5.53 -16.20
C LEU A 9 -19.33 4.54 -17.06
N MET A 10 -19.67 4.94 -18.28
CA MET A 10 -20.36 4.09 -19.22
C MET A 10 -19.38 3.52 -20.23
N ILE A 11 -19.44 2.20 -20.46
CA ILE A 11 -18.77 1.57 -21.60
C ILE A 11 -19.65 1.71 -22.83
N ASN A 12 -20.97 1.50 -22.63
CA ASN A 12 -22.03 1.68 -23.61
C ASN A 12 -23.38 1.87 -22.88
N ASP A 13 -24.48 1.96 -23.58
CA ASP A 13 -25.81 2.16 -23.00
C ASP A 13 -26.26 1.04 -22.04
N GLU A 14 -25.61 -0.13 -22.07
CA GLU A 14 -25.95 -1.29 -21.28
C GLU A 14 -25.01 -1.53 -20.11
N ILE A 15 -23.76 -1.03 -20.16
CA ILE A 15 -22.72 -1.35 -19.18
C ILE A 15 -22.20 -0.08 -18.52
N GLU A 16 -22.45 0.00 -17.23
CA GLU A 16 -21.94 1.02 -16.32
C GLU A 16 -20.86 0.40 -15.41
N TYR A 17 -19.80 1.12 -15.10
CA TYR A 17 -18.75 0.64 -14.19
C TYR A 17 -18.22 1.75 -13.29
N ARG A 18 -17.61 1.36 -12.19
CA ARG A 18 -16.78 2.23 -11.36
C ARG A 18 -15.65 1.46 -10.70
N PHE A 19 -14.61 2.19 -10.35
CA PHE A 19 -13.56 1.68 -9.46
C PHE A 19 -13.79 2.16 -8.04
N ILE A 20 -13.62 1.23 -7.09
CA ILE A 20 -13.63 1.49 -5.66
C ILE A 20 -12.33 0.98 -5.05
N ASN A 21 -11.92 1.55 -3.91
CA ASN A 21 -10.64 1.22 -3.32
C ASN A 21 -10.56 -0.23 -2.83
N SER A 22 -9.50 -0.94 -3.22
CA SER A 22 -9.26 -2.32 -2.78
C SER A 22 -8.54 -2.44 -1.44
N GLY A 23 -7.94 -1.36 -0.92
CA GLY A 23 -7.17 -1.37 0.32
C GLY A 23 -5.84 -2.13 0.27
N HIS A 24 -5.43 -2.62 -0.90
CA HIS A 24 -4.23 -3.44 -1.04
C HIS A 24 -2.95 -2.62 -1.19
N VAL A 25 -2.95 -1.68 -2.12
CA VAL A 25 -1.85 -0.74 -2.38
C VAL A 25 -2.42 0.62 -2.75
N LEU A 26 -1.61 1.67 -2.75
CA LEU A 26 -2.02 3.00 -3.22
C LEU A 26 -2.50 2.91 -4.67
N GLY A 27 -3.75 3.33 -4.93
CA GLY A 27 -4.40 3.22 -6.25
C GLY A 27 -4.93 1.83 -6.60
N GLY A 28 -4.78 0.83 -5.71
CA GLY A 28 -5.39 -0.48 -5.87
C GLY A 28 -6.92 -0.39 -5.87
N ALA A 29 -7.58 -1.02 -6.86
CA ALA A 29 -9.01 -0.87 -7.05
C ALA A 29 -9.73 -2.20 -7.26
N MET A 30 -10.97 -2.25 -6.76
CA MET A 30 -11.97 -3.23 -7.15
C MET A 30 -12.83 -2.64 -8.27
N LEU A 31 -13.33 -3.47 -9.14
CA LEU A 31 -14.20 -3.08 -10.25
C LEU A 31 -15.65 -3.49 -9.96
N GLU A 32 -16.56 -2.54 -9.98
CA GLU A 32 -17.99 -2.79 -9.98
C GLU A 32 -18.54 -2.58 -11.40
N LEU A 33 -19.38 -3.50 -11.83
CA LEU A 33 -20.06 -3.49 -13.12
C LEU A 33 -21.57 -3.63 -12.93
N TRP A 34 -22.34 -2.80 -13.61
CA TRP A 34 -23.80 -2.93 -13.74
C TRP A 34 -24.13 -3.18 -15.20
N ILE A 35 -24.74 -4.33 -15.47
CA ILE A 35 -25.12 -4.76 -16.82
C ILE A 35 -26.65 -4.69 -16.93
N THR A 36 -27.14 -3.84 -17.80
CA THR A 36 -28.58 -3.69 -18.08
C THR A 36 -29.02 -4.78 -19.06
N LYS A 37 -29.99 -5.60 -18.66
CA LYS A 37 -30.58 -6.64 -19.51
C LYS A 37 -31.64 -6.04 -20.44
N PRO A 38 -32.05 -6.77 -21.50
CA PRO A 38 -33.12 -6.33 -22.40
C PRO A 38 -34.46 -6.02 -21.71
N ASN A 39 -34.71 -6.60 -20.54
CA ASN A 39 -35.90 -6.35 -19.72
C ASN A 39 -35.70 -5.21 -18.71
N ASN A 40 -34.69 -4.38 -18.89
CA ASN A 40 -34.29 -3.25 -18.00
C ASN A 40 -33.89 -3.64 -16.56
N SER A 41 -33.80 -4.95 -16.23
CA SER A 41 -33.21 -5.33 -14.95
C SER A 41 -31.68 -5.23 -15.01
N LYS A 42 -31.03 -4.91 -13.87
CA LYS A 42 -29.56 -4.81 -13.80
C LYS A 42 -28.95 -6.02 -13.09
N ILE A 43 -27.83 -6.52 -13.59
CA ILE A 43 -26.92 -7.40 -12.88
C ILE A 43 -25.80 -6.55 -12.31
N HIS A 44 -25.52 -6.68 -11.03
CA HIS A 44 -24.37 -6.10 -10.35
C HIS A 44 -23.31 -7.16 -10.13
N LEU A 45 -22.15 -7.00 -10.77
CA LEU A 45 -20.97 -7.85 -10.63
C LEU A 45 -19.84 -7.04 -10.01
N VAL A 46 -19.12 -7.67 -9.09
CA VAL A 46 -17.93 -7.09 -8.48
C VAL A 46 -16.73 -8.01 -8.69
N TYR A 47 -15.63 -7.43 -9.16
CA TYR A 47 -14.33 -8.09 -9.22
C TYR A 47 -13.40 -7.43 -8.21
N SER A 48 -12.91 -8.23 -7.25
CA SER A 48 -12.17 -7.69 -6.10
C SER A 48 -10.76 -7.21 -6.44
N SER A 49 -10.12 -7.76 -7.46
CA SER A 49 -8.66 -7.68 -7.57
C SER A 49 -7.99 -8.16 -6.27
N ASP A 50 -6.74 -7.79 -6.02
CA ASP A 50 -6.09 -8.06 -4.73
C ASP A 50 -6.70 -7.17 -3.63
N MET A 51 -7.16 -7.80 -2.55
CA MET A 51 -7.84 -7.11 -1.46
C MET A 51 -6.91 -6.88 -0.28
N GLY A 52 -6.95 -5.66 0.23
CA GLY A 52 -6.32 -5.29 1.48
C GLY A 52 -7.30 -5.19 2.65
N SER A 53 -6.86 -4.52 3.71
CA SER A 53 -7.64 -4.33 4.92
C SER A 53 -8.83 -3.40 4.69
N ASN A 54 -9.92 -3.67 5.41
CA ASN A 54 -11.10 -2.77 5.50
C ASN A 54 -10.99 -1.76 6.65
N HIS A 55 -9.85 -1.68 7.30
CA HIS A 55 -9.54 -0.72 8.36
C HIS A 55 -8.10 -0.23 8.22
N ASN A 56 -7.77 0.89 8.87
CA ASN A 56 -6.41 1.43 8.86
C ASN A 56 -5.42 0.39 9.41
N ASN A 57 -4.42 0.06 8.61
CA ASN A 57 -3.36 -0.86 8.96
C ASN A 57 -2.11 -0.08 9.34
N GLN A 58 -1.54 -0.35 10.51
CA GLN A 58 -0.37 0.35 11.04
C GLN A 58 0.94 0.06 10.29
N PHE A 59 0.96 -0.99 9.48
CA PHE A 59 2.10 -1.35 8.63
C PHE A 59 1.92 -0.89 7.18
N GLN A 60 0.85 -0.15 6.89
CA GLN A 60 0.51 0.25 5.55
C GLN A 60 0.37 1.77 5.48
N TYR A 61 1.23 2.41 4.69
CA TYR A 61 1.29 3.86 4.53
C TYR A 61 0.52 4.30 3.30
N TYR A 62 -0.25 5.37 3.42
CA TYR A 62 -0.95 6.06 2.32
C TYR A 62 -2.00 5.22 1.59
N VAL A 63 -2.33 4.06 2.10
CA VAL A 63 -3.35 3.19 1.51
C VAL A 63 -4.63 3.33 2.33
N PRO A 64 -5.70 3.87 1.74
CA PRO A 64 -6.97 3.96 2.44
C PRO A 64 -7.57 2.57 2.67
N PRO A 65 -8.39 2.41 3.72
CA PRO A 65 -9.10 1.16 3.94
C PRO A 65 -9.92 0.74 2.72
N ARG A 66 -10.06 -0.56 2.51
CA ARG A 66 -10.90 -1.11 1.45
C ARG A 66 -12.34 -0.63 1.58
N ASP A 67 -12.91 -0.19 0.46
CA ASP A 67 -14.32 0.16 0.41
C ASP A 67 -15.21 -1.08 0.62
N GLN A 68 -16.36 -0.84 1.26
CA GLN A 68 -17.34 -1.89 1.44
C GLN A 68 -18.22 -2.00 0.20
N VAL A 69 -18.36 -3.22 -0.30
CA VAL A 69 -19.28 -3.54 -1.36
C VAL A 69 -20.66 -3.80 -0.76
N SER A 70 -21.70 -3.15 -1.27
CA SER A 70 -23.08 -3.45 -0.94
C SER A 70 -23.52 -4.78 -1.59
N LYS A 71 -24.81 -5.11 -1.57
CA LYS A 71 -25.33 -6.32 -2.21
C LYS A 71 -25.01 -6.32 -3.70
N CYS A 72 -24.38 -7.41 -4.17
CA CYS A 72 -24.15 -7.67 -5.59
C CYS A 72 -24.75 -9.05 -5.98
N ASN A 73 -24.95 -9.28 -7.28
CA ASN A 73 -25.41 -10.56 -7.78
C ASN A 73 -24.26 -11.56 -7.89
N TYR A 74 -23.08 -11.07 -8.28
CA TYR A 74 -21.88 -11.89 -8.44
C TYR A 74 -20.69 -11.16 -7.81
N PHE A 75 -19.93 -11.88 -7.00
CA PHE A 75 -18.69 -11.41 -6.41
C PHE A 75 -17.56 -12.37 -6.81
N ILE A 76 -16.63 -11.88 -7.64
CA ILE A 76 -15.42 -12.60 -8.04
C ILE A 76 -14.29 -12.12 -7.16
N SER A 77 -13.82 -12.99 -6.26
CA SER A 77 -12.85 -12.65 -5.24
C SER A 77 -11.55 -13.41 -5.41
N GLU A 78 -10.43 -12.75 -5.07
CA GLU A 78 -9.20 -13.46 -4.77
C GLU A 78 -9.35 -14.40 -3.58
N GLY A 79 -8.43 -15.37 -3.44
CA GLY A 79 -8.45 -16.36 -2.36
C GLY A 79 -7.09 -16.57 -1.68
N THR A 80 -6.18 -15.62 -1.77
CA THR A 80 -4.79 -15.74 -1.27
C THR A 80 -4.72 -16.19 0.19
N TYR A 81 -5.62 -15.68 1.03
CA TYR A 81 -5.67 -16.00 2.46
C TYR A 81 -6.92 -16.79 2.86
N ASN A 82 -7.54 -17.48 1.93
CA ASN A 82 -8.80 -18.17 2.14
C ASN A 82 -8.76 -19.21 3.28
N ASN A 83 -7.60 -19.78 3.57
CA ASN A 83 -7.41 -20.84 4.55
C ASN A 83 -6.66 -20.41 5.82
N SER A 84 -6.52 -19.11 6.07
CA SER A 84 -5.78 -18.60 7.21
C SER A 84 -6.68 -17.88 8.20
N GLU A 85 -6.69 -18.35 9.45
CA GLU A 85 -7.26 -17.62 10.59
C GLU A 85 -6.36 -16.42 10.94
N ARG A 86 -6.34 -15.40 10.08
CA ARG A 86 -5.59 -14.16 10.33
C ARG A 86 -6.53 -13.08 10.86
N SER A 87 -6.85 -13.15 12.13
CA SER A 87 -7.57 -12.09 12.84
C SER A 87 -6.63 -11.38 13.81
N TRP A 88 -5.91 -10.38 13.33
CA TRP A 88 -5.15 -9.52 14.23
C TRP A 88 -6.03 -8.40 14.77
N THR A 89 -6.04 -8.25 16.07
CA THR A 89 -6.63 -7.08 16.69
C THR A 89 -5.72 -5.87 16.49
N LYS A 90 -6.28 -4.67 16.55
CA LYS A 90 -5.49 -3.43 16.51
C LYS A 90 -4.39 -3.41 17.60
N LYS A 91 -4.67 -3.98 18.77
CA LYS A 91 -3.71 -4.07 19.88
C LYS A 91 -2.52 -4.96 19.51
N GLN A 92 -2.77 -6.15 18.97
CA GLN A 92 -1.71 -7.06 18.51
C GLN A 92 -0.84 -6.44 17.42
N ALA A 93 -1.45 -5.72 16.46
CA ALA A 93 -0.69 -5.04 15.42
C ALA A 93 0.24 -3.94 15.97
N ILE A 94 -0.17 -3.24 17.03
CA ILE A 94 0.68 -2.25 17.72
C ILE A 94 1.84 -2.95 18.44
N GLU A 95 1.55 -3.99 19.19
CA GLU A 95 2.54 -4.76 19.95
C GLU A 95 3.61 -5.34 19.02
N GLU A 96 3.20 -5.96 17.90
CA GLU A 96 4.13 -6.49 16.90
C GLU A 96 4.97 -5.41 16.21
N ARG A 97 4.40 -4.22 16.00
CA ARG A 97 5.14 -3.10 15.44
C ARG A 97 6.26 -2.64 16.39
N GLU A 98 5.99 -2.57 17.69
CA GLU A 98 6.99 -2.19 18.70
C GLU A 98 8.04 -3.30 18.90
N GLU A 99 7.63 -4.56 18.84
CA GLU A 99 8.54 -5.71 18.87
C GLU A 99 9.50 -5.68 17.67
N LEU A 100 8.97 -5.52 16.47
CA LEU A 100 9.77 -5.40 15.24
C LEU A 100 10.77 -4.23 15.32
N LYS A 101 10.34 -3.08 15.84
CA LYS A 101 11.22 -1.94 16.09
C LYS A 101 12.37 -2.31 17.02
N SER A 102 12.08 -3.01 18.11
CA SER A 102 13.08 -3.43 19.09
C SER A 102 14.04 -4.47 18.52
N GLU A 103 13.54 -5.43 17.75
CA GLU A 103 14.37 -6.45 17.09
C GLU A 103 15.33 -5.84 16.08
N ILE A 104 14.86 -4.99 15.18
CA ILE A 104 15.69 -4.28 14.19
C ILE A 104 16.81 -3.53 14.91
N LYS A 105 16.48 -2.78 15.98
CA LYS A 105 17.49 -2.07 16.78
C LYS A 105 18.54 -3.01 17.35
N ASN A 106 18.12 -4.12 17.97
CA ASN A 106 19.04 -5.07 18.59
C ASN A 106 20.00 -5.71 17.56
N TYR A 107 19.49 -6.05 16.37
CA TYR A 107 20.31 -6.58 15.28
C TYR A 107 21.35 -5.56 14.82
N LEU A 108 20.93 -4.34 14.53
CA LEU A 108 21.81 -3.29 14.03
C LEU A 108 22.85 -2.86 15.09
N CYS A 109 22.46 -2.71 16.36
CA CYS A 109 23.38 -2.41 17.46
C CYS A 109 24.38 -3.54 17.74
N SER A 110 24.08 -4.79 17.32
CA SER A 110 25.04 -5.88 17.38
C SER A 110 26.00 -5.96 16.18
N GLY A 111 26.00 -4.93 15.32
CA GLY A 111 26.87 -4.85 14.14
C GLY A 111 26.44 -5.75 12.97
N LYS A 112 25.18 -6.17 12.94
CA LYS A 112 24.62 -6.98 11.86
C LYS A 112 23.95 -6.10 10.81
N GLU A 113 23.86 -6.61 9.60
CA GLU A 113 23.10 -6.03 8.50
C GLU A 113 21.73 -6.72 8.37
N ILE A 114 20.73 -5.98 7.88
CA ILE A 114 19.39 -6.50 7.65
C ILE A 114 19.04 -6.32 6.18
N LEU A 115 18.62 -7.41 5.54
CA LEU A 115 18.11 -7.39 4.17
C LEU A 115 16.59 -7.55 4.19
N PHE A 116 15.88 -6.55 3.64
CA PHE A 116 14.44 -6.61 3.40
C PHE A 116 14.17 -6.96 1.95
N SER A 117 13.64 -8.15 1.69
CA SER A 117 13.12 -8.49 0.36
C SER A 117 11.71 -7.92 0.19
N ALA A 118 11.53 -7.05 -0.79
CA ALA A 118 10.25 -6.36 -1.01
C ALA A 118 9.98 -6.08 -2.48
N PHE A 119 8.70 -6.10 -2.85
CA PHE A 119 8.27 -5.59 -4.14
C PHE A 119 8.50 -4.08 -4.21
N SER A 120 8.91 -3.60 -5.40
CA SER A 120 9.20 -2.18 -5.64
C SER A 120 7.98 -1.27 -5.44
N PHE A 121 6.76 -1.78 -5.61
CA PHE A 121 5.51 -1.05 -5.43
C PHE A 121 4.80 -1.48 -4.15
N GLY A 122 4.43 -0.51 -3.32
CA GLY A 122 3.69 -0.68 -2.07
C GLY A 122 4.57 -1.13 -0.90
N ARG A 123 5.16 -2.34 -0.95
CA ARG A 123 5.95 -2.88 0.16
C ARG A 123 7.19 -2.09 0.48
N LEU A 124 7.94 -1.70 -0.54
CA LEU A 124 9.16 -0.90 -0.33
C LEU A 124 8.83 0.44 0.31
N GLN A 125 7.80 1.16 -0.18
CA GLN A 125 7.36 2.43 0.40
C GLN A 125 6.95 2.27 1.87
N ASN A 126 6.25 1.19 2.20
CA ASN A 126 5.88 0.89 3.58
C ASN A 126 7.12 0.68 4.48
N ILE A 127 8.13 -0.07 3.99
CA ILE A 127 9.35 -0.35 4.76
C ILE A 127 10.15 0.94 5.00
N ILE A 128 10.39 1.75 3.98
CA ILE A 128 11.17 2.98 4.14
C ILE A 128 10.46 3.99 5.05
N CYS A 129 9.14 4.13 4.93
CA CYS A 129 8.36 4.98 5.83
C CYS A 129 8.41 4.46 7.28
N MET A 130 8.25 3.15 7.47
CA MET A 130 8.34 2.53 8.79
C MET A 130 9.71 2.75 9.43
N LEU A 131 10.81 2.54 8.69
CA LEU A 131 12.16 2.77 9.20
C LEU A 131 12.40 4.23 9.54
N TYR A 132 11.89 5.15 8.73
CA TYR A 132 11.95 6.58 9.01
C TYR A 132 11.18 6.95 10.27
N ASP A 133 9.95 6.42 10.45
CA ASP A 133 9.16 6.67 11.65
C ASP A 133 9.79 6.08 12.91
N PHE A 134 10.44 4.92 12.78
CA PHE A 134 11.13 4.26 13.90
C PHE A 134 12.41 5.00 14.32
N TYR A 135 13.20 5.42 13.35
CA TYR A 135 14.60 5.78 13.60
C TYR A 135 15.04 7.10 13.00
N GLY A 136 14.22 7.78 12.22
CA GLY A 136 14.59 9.00 11.51
C GLY A 136 15.04 10.16 12.43
N LYS A 137 14.71 10.09 13.73
CA LYS A 137 15.11 11.07 14.75
C LYS A 137 16.04 10.49 15.83
N GLU A 138 16.45 9.23 15.66
CA GLU A 138 17.26 8.53 16.64
C GLU A 138 18.75 8.77 16.38
N GLU A 139 19.46 9.36 17.34
CA GLU A 139 20.88 9.72 17.22
C GLU A 139 21.77 8.50 16.92
N TRP A 140 21.46 7.33 17.51
CA TRP A 140 22.22 6.10 17.28
C TRP A 140 22.10 5.57 15.84
N PHE A 141 21.07 5.97 15.10
CA PHE A 141 20.80 5.50 13.74
C PHE A 141 21.37 6.43 12.66
N LYS A 142 21.83 7.62 13.01
CA LYS A 142 22.21 8.68 12.06
C LYS A 142 23.25 8.27 11.00
N ASP A 143 24.16 7.35 11.36
CA ASP A 143 25.24 6.89 10.49
C ASP A 143 24.95 5.53 9.83
N ILE A 144 23.78 4.95 10.05
CA ILE A 144 23.37 3.68 9.48
C ILE A 144 22.69 3.92 8.12
N PRO A 145 23.27 3.49 7.00
CA PRO A 145 22.66 3.69 5.70
C PRO A 145 21.47 2.76 5.48
N VAL A 146 20.40 3.28 4.91
CA VAL A 146 19.27 2.54 4.36
C VAL A 146 19.42 2.52 2.86
N ILE A 147 19.94 1.41 2.33
CA ILE A 147 20.23 1.28 0.90
C ILE A 147 19.03 0.64 0.22
N ILE A 148 18.51 1.29 -0.81
CA ILE A 148 17.45 0.74 -1.64
C ILE A 148 17.99 0.50 -3.04
N ASP A 149 17.64 -0.69 -3.56
CA ASP A 149 18.03 -1.14 -4.89
C ASP A 149 16.80 -1.57 -5.70
N GLY A 150 16.69 -1.07 -6.92
CA GLY A 150 15.59 -1.40 -7.81
C GLY A 150 15.38 -0.41 -8.95
N VAL A 151 15.28 -0.94 -10.16
CA VAL A 151 15.19 -0.17 -11.42
C VAL A 151 13.97 0.77 -11.47
N LEU A 152 12.82 0.32 -10.94
CA LEU A 152 11.56 1.07 -11.02
C LEU A 152 11.36 2.09 -9.89
N LEU A 153 12.29 2.16 -8.95
CA LEU A 153 12.12 2.88 -7.70
C LEU A 153 11.84 4.37 -7.87
N HIS A 154 12.65 5.03 -8.71
CA HIS A 154 12.49 6.48 -8.93
C HIS A 154 11.13 6.82 -9.55
N LYS A 155 10.68 6.00 -10.51
CA LYS A 155 9.39 6.19 -11.15
C LYS A 155 8.25 6.01 -10.15
N ILE A 156 8.25 4.92 -9.40
CA ILE A 156 7.21 4.62 -8.41
C ILE A 156 7.16 5.70 -7.33
N ASN A 157 8.30 6.13 -6.79
CA ASN A 157 8.32 7.20 -5.78
C ASN A 157 7.84 8.54 -6.35
N SER A 158 8.15 8.84 -7.62
CA SER A 158 7.58 10.00 -8.32
C SER A 158 6.07 9.89 -8.47
N ASP A 159 5.54 8.73 -8.84
CA ASP A 159 4.10 8.49 -8.95
C ASP A 159 3.41 8.66 -7.59
N TYR A 160 4.01 8.18 -6.49
CA TYR A 160 3.50 8.44 -5.14
C TYR A 160 3.42 9.95 -4.84
N LEU A 161 4.48 10.71 -5.12
CA LEU A 161 4.50 12.16 -4.92
C LEU A 161 3.48 12.91 -5.77
N ASN A 162 3.12 12.37 -6.93
CA ASN A 162 2.13 12.97 -7.82
C ASN A 162 0.69 12.77 -7.32
N VAL A 163 0.42 11.67 -6.61
CA VAL A 163 -0.94 11.33 -6.15
C VAL A 163 -1.19 11.62 -4.68
N LEU A 164 -0.15 11.72 -3.86
CA LEU A 164 -0.28 12.09 -2.45
C LEU A 164 -0.53 13.59 -2.30
N GLU A 165 -1.30 13.96 -1.29
CA GLU A 165 -1.65 15.35 -0.96
C GLU A 165 -1.45 15.63 0.54
N GLY A 166 -1.37 16.90 0.90
CA GLY A 166 -1.32 17.37 2.28
C GLY A 166 -0.21 16.70 3.10
N GLU A 167 -0.54 16.33 4.33
CA GLU A 167 0.39 15.75 5.30
C GLU A 167 1.05 14.45 4.83
N GLU A 168 0.35 13.63 4.06
CA GLU A 168 0.90 12.38 3.52
C GLU A 168 2.01 12.64 2.51
N LYS A 169 1.80 13.62 1.62
CA LYS A 169 2.81 14.05 0.66
C LYS A 169 4.04 14.61 1.37
N GLU A 170 3.83 15.50 2.33
CA GLU A 170 4.92 16.08 3.13
C GLU A 170 5.70 15.01 3.91
N HIS A 171 4.98 14.04 4.50
CA HIS A 171 5.63 12.93 5.17
C HIS A 171 6.50 12.13 4.20
N PHE A 172 5.97 11.74 3.04
CA PHE A 172 6.72 10.97 2.05
C PHE A 172 7.92 11.75 1.48
N GLN A 173 7.79 13.07 1.29
CA GLN A 173 8.91 13.94 0.93
C GLN A 173 10.02 13.92 1.98
N ARG A 174 9.66 13.97 3.28
CA ARG A 174 10.65 13.87 4.36
C ARG A 174 11.36 12.51 4.35
N VAL A 175 10.63 11.43 4.12
CA VAL A 175 11.20 10.08 3.99
C VAL A 175 12.20 10.02 2.84
N LEU A 176 11.83 10.52 1.66
CA LEU A 176 12.72 10.50 0.48
C LEU A 176 13.95 11.39 0.63
N ASN A 177 13.84 12.46 1.42
CA ASN A 177 14.95 13.39 1.73
C ASN A 177 15.76 12.97 2.97
N TRP A 178 15.44 11.84 3.57
CA TRP A 178 16.16 11.34 4.74
C TRP A 178 17.63 11.05 4.41
N SER A 179 18.55 11.64 5.18
CA SER A 179 20.00 11.53 4.94
C SER A 179 20.54 10.10 4.93
N ASN A 180 19.89 9.20 5.65
CA ASN A 180 20.27 7.79 5.70
C ASN A 180 19.82 7.03 4.45
N LEU A 181 18.79 7.51 3.74
CA LEU A 181 18.25 6.83 2.57
C LEU A 181 19.19 7.02 1.36
N LYS A 182 19.70 5.92 0.83
CA LYS A 182 20.59 5.89 -0.34
C LYS A 182 19.96 5.04 -1.42
N CYS A 183 19.89 5.60 -2.62
CA CYS A 183 19.50 4.83 -3.80
C CYS A 183 20.75 4.33 -4.50
N ASN A 184 20.81 3.05 -4.83
CA ASN A 184 21.87 2.53 -5.66
C ASN A 184 21.71 3.11 -7.07
N LYS A 185 22.63 3.99 -7.48
CA LYS A 185 22.59 4.69 -8.78
C LYS A 185 23.21 3.88 -9.92
N ASP A 186 23.88 2.78 -9.60
CA ASP A 186 24.66 2.00 -10.56
C ASP A 186 23.80 1.03 -11.37
N TYR A 187 22.50 0.91 -11.07
CA TYR A 187 21.55 0.17 -11.89
C TYR A 187 20.95 1.08 -12.99
N THR A 188 21.77 1.54 -13.89
CA THR A 188 21.29 1.96 -15.22
C THR A 188 21.00 0.67 -15.99
N GLY A 189 19.74 0.22 -15.93
CA GLY A 189 19.28 -0.88 -16.78
C GLY A 189 19.47 -0.49 -18.25
N THR A 190 20.53 -0.95 -18.84
CA THR A 190 20.72 -1.08 -20.30
C THR A 190 20.32 -2.48 -20.71
#